data_dd5201addb00d1d9c21601622fd5b03c
#
_entry.id   dd5201addb00d1d9c21601622fd5b03c
#
_cell.length_a   1.000
_cell.length_b   1.000
_cell.length_c   1.000
_cell.angle_alpha   90.00
_cell.angle_beta   90.00
_cell.angle_gamma   90.00
#
_symmetry.space_group_name_H-M   'P 1'
#
loop_
_entity.id
_entity.type
_entity.pdbx_description
1 polymer ?
#
loop_
_entity_poly.entity_id
_entity_poly.type
_entity_poly.pdbx_seq_one_letter_code
_entity_poly.pdbx_strand_id
1 'polypeptide(L)'
;MADGITGVVTLSPESGERVRGVAAGLGTDHELDEITRPELMEARRTGDIALVHSWELVTAVDGPGTRMTMFMSGCPLRCQYCHNPDTMEMKTGTLERVDDVVKRIKRYKPIFQASGGGLTISGGXPLFQIAFXRRVLKEVHDAGIHTTIDTSGFLGSRLRDEDLDNIDLVLLDVKSGDEETYQRVTRRQLQPTLDFGDRLNAIGKPVWIRFVVVPGLTDSAENVENVASIVARWKSNVERVEVLPFHNMGKDKWEGLDMTYHLADTKPPKPEDVEKVRDVFRAKGLEVY
;
A
#
# COMPACT_ATOMS: atom_id res chain seq x y z
N MET A 1 11.46 -17.27 25.72
CA MET A 1 12.22 -17.40 24.47
C MET A 1 11.21 -17.82 23.41
N ALA A 2 10.78 -16.87 22.60
CA ALA A 2 9.82 -17.13 21.53
C ALA A 2 10.62 -17.18 20.21
N ASP A 3 10.78 -18.37 19.69
CA ASP A 3 11.39 -18.52 18.37
C ASP A 3 10.36 -18.15 17.31
N GLY A 4 10.52 -16.93 16.77
CA GLY A 4 9.70 -16.48 15.67
C GLY A 4 10.13 -17.22 14.39
N ILE A 5 9.29 -18.13 13.94
CA ILE A 5 9.50 -18.80 12.65
C ILE A 5 9.03 -17.86 11.54
N THR A 6 9.95 -17.14 10.95
CA THR A 6 9.69 -16.42 9.71
C THR A 6 9.90 -17.40 8.56
N GLY A 7 8.82 -17.92 8.02
CA GLY A 7 8.89 -18.75 6.82
C GLY A 7 9.21 -17.91 5.59
N VAL A 8 10.45 -17.95 5.15
CA VAL A 8 10.85 -17.30 3.88
C VAL A 8 10.64 -18.29 2.75
N VAL A 9 9.76 -17.95 1.82
CA VAL A 9 9.58 -18.76 0.61
C VAL A 9 10.59 -18.27 -0.43
N THR A 10 11.65 -19.02 -0.63
CA THR A 10 12.61 -18.75 -1.69
C THR A 10 12.16 -19.47 -2.98
N LEU A 11 11.82 -18.69 -3.98
CA LEU A 11 11.52 -19.21 -5.32
C LEU A 11 12.82 -19.44 -6.08
N SER A 12 13.22 -20.69 -6.24
CA SER A 12 14.38 -21.02 -7.08
C SER A 12 13.95 -21.08 -8.56
N PRO A 13 14.70 -20.45 -9.49
CA PRO A 13 14.24 -20.32 -10.88
C PRO A 13 14.33 -21.57 -11.75
N GLU A 14 14.98 -22.63 -11.34
CA GLU A 14 15.48 -23.63 -12.29
C GLU A 14 15.02 -25.09 -12.13
N SER A 15 14.15 -25.39 -11.18
CA SER A 15 13.68 -26.78 -11.03
C SER A 15 12.16 -26.82 -10.93
N GLY A 16 11.57 -27.86 -11.46
CA GLY A 16 10.15 -28.15 -11.27
C GLY A 16 9.84 -28.57 -9.83
N GLU A 17 10.56 -28.00 -8.88
CA GLU A 17 10.37 -28.26 -7.45
C GLU A 17 9.09 -27.61 -6.94
N ARG A 18 8.43 -28.32 -6.07
CA ARG A 18 7.18 -27.93 -5.44
C ARG A 18 7.44 -26.85 -4.38
N VAL A 19 6.63 -25.79 -4.41
CA VAL A 19 6.72 -24.67 -3.46
C VAL A 19 5.88 -25.02 -2.22
N ARG A 20 6.52 -25.13 -1.06
CA ARG A 20 5.79 -25.27 0.21
C ARG A 20 5.51 -23.89 0.79
N GLY A 21 4.24 -23.56 0.95
CA GLY A 21 3.81 -22.36 1.67
C GLY A 21 3.45 -22.72 3.11
N VAL A 22 4.12 -22.10 4.07
CA VAL A 22 3.75 -22.22 5.48
C VAL A 22 3.02 -20.95 5.90
N ALA A 23 1.78 -21.08 6.30
CA ALA A 23 1.01 -19.98 6.87
C ALA A 23 1.52 -19.68 8.28
N ALA A 24 2.19 -18.56 8.46
CA ALA A 24 2.67 -18.15 9.78
C ALA A 24 1.60 -17.34 10.52
N GLY A 25 1.09 -17.91 11.57
CA GLY A 25 0.44 -17.16 12.66
C GLY A 25 -1.01 -16.70 12.49
N LEU A 26 -1.76 -16.91 13.51
CA LEU A 26 -3.16 -16.56 13.75
C LEU A 26 -4.20 -17.55 13.16
N GLY A 27 -3.99 -18.79 13.43
CA GLY A 27 -5.11 -19.77 13.51
C GLY A 27 -5.73 -20.28 12.22
N THR A 28 -4.94 -20.38 11.17
CA THR A 28 -5.31 -21.18 10.01
C THR A 28 -4.17 -22.16 9.69
N ASP A 29 -4.28 -23.35 10.28
CA ASP A 29 -3.34 -24.45 10.05
C ASP A 29 -3.67 -25.14 8.71
N HIS A 30 -3.66 -24.37 7.62
CA HIS A 30 -3.77 -24.97 6.29
C HIS A 30 -2.41 -24.88 5.61
N GLU A 31 -1.68 -25.98 5.62
CA GLU A 31 -0.60 -26.19 4.67
C GLU A 31 -1.21 -26.03 3.27
N LEU A 32 -0.65 -25.13 2.47
CA LEU A 32 -0.95 -25.15 1.05
C LEU A 32 -0.46 -26.50 0.53
N ASP A 33 -1.36 -27.27 -0.03
CA ASP A 33 -0.99 -28.50 -0.73
C ASP A 33 0.14 -28.18 -1.71
N GLU A 34 1.04 -29.10 -1.89
CA GLU A 34 2.16 -28.92 -2.82
C GLU A 34 1.64 -28.47 -4.19
N ILE A 35 1.93 -27.21 -4.53
CA ILE A 35 1.47 -26.58 -5.77
C ILE A 35 2.64 -26.50 -6.76
N THR A 36 2.43 -26.94 -7.97
CA THR A 36 3.44 -26.84 -9.02
C THR A 36 3.54 -25.40 -9.54
N ARG A 37 4.65 -25.06 -10.17
CA ARG A 37 4.85 -23.72 -10.75
C ARG A 37 3.74 -23.32 -11.75
N PRO A 38 3.32 -24.17 -12.69
CA PRO A 38 2.19 -23.84 -13.59
C PRO A 38 0.89 -23.58 -12.81
N GLU A 39 0.56 -24.40 -11.83
CA GLU A 39 -0.64 -24.24 -10.99
C GLU A 39 -0.59 -22.92 -10.21
N LEU A 40 0.57 -22.58 -9.65
CA LEU A 40 0.76 -21.33 -8.93
C LEU A 40 0.56 -20.13 -9.86
N MET A 41 1.11 -20.18 -11.09
CA MET A 41 0.94 -19.09 -12.07
C MET A 41 -0.52 -18.93 -12.46
N GLU A 42 -1.23 -20.03 -12.66
CA GLU A 42 -2.66 -20.01 -12.98
C GLU A 42 -3.47 -19.47 -11.80
N ALA A 43 -3.22 -19.96 -10.58
CA ALA A 43 -3.92 -19.48 -9.37
C ALA A 43 -3.69 -17.97 -9.12
N ARG A 44 -2.50 -17.46 -9.44
CA ARG A 44 -2.24 -16.02 -9.39
C ARG A 44 -2.99 -15.25 -10.48
N ARG A 45 -3.07 -15.84 -11.67
CA ARG A 45 -3.78 -15.21 -12.80
C ARG A 45 -5.29 -15.13 -12.54
N THR A 46 -5.86 -16.15 -11.90
CA THR A 46 -7.28 -16.19 -11.54
C THR A 46 -7.58 -15.42 -10.24
N GLY A 47 -6.56 -15.15 -9.45
CA GLY A 47 -6.72 -14.49 -8.15
C GLY A 47 -7.10 -15.44 -7.02
N ASP A 48 -6.87 -16.74 -7.19
CA ASP A 48 -7.12 -17.72 -6.14
C ASP A 48 -6.06 -17.66 -5.05
N ILE A 49 -4.83 -17.29 -5.43
CA ILE A 49 -3.69 -17.22 -4.52
C ILE A 49 -2.93 -15.91 -4.75
N ALA A 50 -2.42 -15.33 -3.67
CA ALA A 50 -1.49 -14.20 -3.73
C ALA A 50 -0.36 -14.37 -2.73
N LEU A 51 0.73 -13.63 -2.95
CA LEU A 51 1.82 -13.53 -1.99
C LEU A 51 1.52 -12.34 -1.07
N VAL A 52 1.13 -12.62 0.16
CA VAL A 52 0.85 -11.64 1.21
C VAL A 52 2.12 -11.50 2.05
N HIS A 53 2.64 -10.27 2.15
CA HIS A 53 3.86 -10.00 2.91
C HIS A 53 3.64 -10.17 4.41
N SER A 54 2.64 -9.47 4.93
CA SER A 54 2.38 -9.43 6.37
C SER A 54 0.99 -8.86 6.66
N TRP A 55 0.61 -8.94 7.92
CA TRP A 55 -0.65 -8.41 8.43
C TRP A 55 -0.39 -7.55 9.65
N GLU A 56 -1.10 -6.45 9.77
CA GLU A 56 -1.20 -5.70 11.02
C GLU A 56 -2.65 -5.65 11.45
N LEU A 57 -2.85 -5.98 12.71
CA LEU A 57 -4.17 -5.92 13.35
C LEU A 57 -4.22 -4.63 14.18
N VAL A 58 -5.35 -3.94 14.12
CA VAL A 58 -5.60 -2.78 14.97
C VAL A 58 -4.65 -1.60 14.66
N THR A 59 -4.56 -1.23 13.38
CA THR A 59 -3.89 0.03 13.02
C THR A 59 -4.92 1.18 13.09
N ALA A 60 -4.45 2.38 13.37
CA ALA A 60 -5.27 3.59 13.42
C ALA A 60 -4.80 4.65 12.41
N VAL A 61 -3.82 4.31 11.58
CA VAL A 61 -3.19 5.24 10.63
C VAL A 61 -3.45 4.88 9.17
N ASP A 62 -4.11 3.76 8.91
CA ASP A 62 -4.31 3.24 7.56
C ASP A 62 -5.76 3.38 7.09
N GLY A 63 -6.45 4.45 7.51
CA GLY A 63 -7.83 4.72 7.17
C GLY A 63 -8.69 4.94 8.41
N PRO A 64 -10.01 5.08 8.24
CA PRO A 64 -10.89 5.38 9.36
C PRO A 64 -11.08 4.18 10.31
N GLY A 65 -11.26 4.49 11.58
CA GLY A 65 -11.54 3.50 12.63
C GLY A 65 -10.37 2.55 12.86
N THR A 66 -10.67 1.38 13.39
CA THR A 66 -9.68 0.33 13.60
C THR A 66 -9.54 -0.50 12.32
N ARG A 67 -8.32 -0.57 11.79
CA ARG A 67 -8.06 -1.27 10.54
C ARG A 67 -7.34 -2.61 10.75
N MET A 68 -7.70 -3.57 9.93
CA MET A 68 -6.82 -4.71 9.65
C MET A 68 -6.10 -4.36 8.34
N THR A 69 -4.78 -4.27 8.37
CA THR A 69 -4.00 -3.91 7.18
C THR A 69 -3.28 -5.14 6.65
N MET A 70 -3.55 -5.46 5.37
CA MET A 70 -2.91 -6.55 4.63
C MET A 70 -1.85 -5.95 3.71
N PHE A 71 -0.59 -6.30 3.93
CA PHE A 71 0.53 -5.82 3.12
C PHE A 71 0.85 -6.84 2.03
N MET A 72 0.76 -6.41 0.78
CA MET A 72 1.01 -7.25 -0.40
C MET A 72 2.47 -7.20 -0.81
N SER A 73 2.98 -8.29 -1.37
CA SER A 73 4.31 -8.30 -2.01
C SER A 73 4.22 -7.87 -3.47
N GLY A 74 5.29 -7.30 -3.98
CA GLY A 74 5.40 -6.81 -5.34
C GLY A 74 5.08 -5.32 -5.47
N CYS A 75 6.05 -4.54 -5.90
CA CYS A 75 5.89 -3.10 -6.14
C CYS A 75 6.69 -2.69 -7.38
N PRO A 76 6.09 -1.94 -8.31
CA PRO A 76 6.83 -1.47 -9.48
C PRO A 76 7.71 -0.26 -9.19
N LEU A 77 7.51 0.41 -8.05
CA LEU A 77 8.28 1.59 -7.65
C LEU A 77 9.53 1.18 -6.88
N ARG A 78 10.51 2.08 -6.83
CA ARG A 78 11.74 1.93 -6.03
C ARG A 78 11.95 3.19 -5.19
N CYS A 79 10.95 3.49 -4.34
CA CYS A 79 10.95 4.73 -3.54
C CYS A 79 12.15 4.76 -2.61
N GLN A 80 12.92 5.86 -2.65
CA GLN A 80 14.13 6.01 -1.84
C GLN A 80 13.86 5.94 -0.33
N TYR A 81 12.66 6.33 0.10
CA TYR A 81 12.27 6.34 1.52
C TYR A 81 11.32 5.18 1.88
N CYS A 82 11.36 4.09 1.13
CA CYS A 82 10.46 2.97 1.38
C CYS A 82 10.75 2.34 2.77
N HIS A 83 9.72 2.20 3.59
CA HIS A 83 9.83 1.53 4.89
C HIS A 83 9.77 0.01 4.77
N ASN A 84 9.28 -0.48 3.64
CA ASN A 84 9.12 -1.92 3.41
C ASN A 84 9.79 -2.34 2.08
N PRO A 85 11.12 -2.13 1.94
CA PRO A 85 11.81 -2.51 0.70
C PRO A 85 11.72 -4.02 0.43
N ASP A 86 11.52 -4.81 1.46
CA ASP A 86 11.28 -6.26 1.40
C ASP A 86 10.00 -6.63 0.64
N THR A 87 9.06 -5.68 0.47
CA THR A 87 7.85 -5.90 -0.34
C THR A 87 8.07 -5.59 -1.84
N MET A 88 9.21 -5.01 -2.22
CA MET A 88 9.42 -4.57 -3.61
C MET A 88 9.38 -5.72 -4.61
N GLU A 89 9.90 -6.87 -4.21
CA GLU A 89 9.93 -8.06 -5.05
C GLU A 89 8.91 -9.10 -4.59
N MET A 90 8.53 -10.01 -5.50
CA MET A 90 7.61 -11.11 -5.20
C MET A 90 8.36 -12.30 -4.58
N LYS A 91 9.11 -12.03 -3.50
CA LYS A 91 9.98 -13.03 -2.85
C LYS A 91 9.65 -13.25 -1.37
N THR A 92 9.21 -12.21 -0.68
CA THR A 92 8.98 -12.25 0.77
C THR A 92 7.48 -12.32 1.05
N GLY A 93 7.08 -13.17 1.99
CA GLY A 93 5.67 -13.31 2.40
C GLY A 93 5.19 -14.74 2.37
N THR A 94 3.90 -14.92 2.54
CA THR A 94 3.22 -16.20 2.57
C THR A 94 2.22 -16.28 1.41
N LEU A 95 2.17 -17.45 0.75
CA LEU A 95 1.13 -17.69 -0.24
C LEU A 95 -0.20 -17.92 0.49
N GLU A 96 -1.18 -17.09 0.21
CA GLU A 96 -2.49 -17.15 0.86
C GLU A 96 -3.60 -17.37 -0.17
N ARG A 97 -4.57 -18.23 0.18
CA ARG A 97 -5.77 -18.43 -0.62
C ARG A 97 -6.78 -17.33 -0.34
N VAL A 98 -7.49 -16.89 -1.37
CA VAL A 98 -8.50 -15.83 -1.24
C VAL A 98 -9.55 -16.19 -0.19
N ASP A 99 -10.03 -17.44 -0.19
CA ASP A 99 -11.08 -17.88 0.73
C ASP A 99 -10.64 -17.79 2.20
N ASP A 100 -9.38 -18.16 2.48
CA ASP A 100 -8.81 -18.10 3.84
C ASP A 100 -8.62 -16.66 4.30
N VAL A 101 -8.14 -15.80 3.39
CA VAL A 101 -7.99 -14.37 3.65
C VAL A 101 -9.35 -13.74 3.98
N VAL A 102 -10.35 -13.99 3.15
CA VAL A 102 -11.71 -13.45 3.36
C VAL A 102 -12.30 -13.97 4.67
N LYS A 103 -12.16 -15.26 4.94
CA LYS A 103 -12.63 -15.87 6.19
C LYS A 103 -11.96 -15.24 7.41
N ARG A 104 -10.63 -15.00 7.34
CA ARG A 104 -9.88 -14.30 8.40
C ARG A 104 -10.46 -12.91 8.64
N ILE A 105 -10.63 -12.11 7.58
CA ILE A 105 -11.12 -10.73 7.67
C ILE A 105 -12.52 -10.70 8.28
N LYS A 106 -13.42 -11.58 7.81
CA LYS A 106 -14.83 -11.62 8.27
C LYS A 106 -14.94 -11.91 9.78
N ARG A 107 -13.98 -12.59 10.41
CA ARG A 107 -13.97 -12.83 11.87
C ARG A 107 -13.87 -11.53 12.67
N TYR A 108 -13.28 -10.47 12.09
CA TYR A 108 -13.08 -9.19 12.76
C TYR A 108 -14.21 -8.19 12.48
N LYS A 109 -15.24 -8.59 11.72
CA LYS A 109 -16.35 -7.71 11.37
C LYS A 109 -16.98 -7.01 12.58
N PRO A 110 -17.24 -7.68 13.74
CA PRO A 110 -17.79 -6.97 14.91
C PRO A 110 -16.91 -5.84 15.42
N ILE A 111 -15.57 -6.02 15.38
CA ILE A 111 -14.61 -4.98 15.78
C ILE A 111 -14.67 -3.79 14.80
N PHE A 112 -14.72 -4.09 13.50
CA PHE A 112 -14.81 -3.06 12.48
C PHE A 112 -16.09 -2.24 12.63
N GLN A 113 -17.22 -2.91 12.85
CA GLN A 113 -18.52 -2.24 13.03
C GLN A 113 -18.52 -1.34 14.27
N ALA A 114 -17.91 -1.80 15.37
CA ALA A 114 -17.85 -1.04 16.63
C ALA A 114 -16.99 0.22 16.50
N SER A 115 -15.94 0.19 15.65
CA SER A 115 -14.97 1.28 15.52
C SER A 115 -15.17 2.15 14.29
N GLY A 116 -16.08 1.78 13.38
CA GLY A 116 -16.15 2.41 12.06
C GLY A 116 -14.95 2.06 11.17
N GLY A 117 -14.32 0.92 11.43
CA GLY A 117 -13.10 0.49 10.75
C GLY A 117 -13.35 -0.53 9.63
N GLY A 118 -12.30 -1.25 9.24
CA GLY A 118 -12.41 -2.22 8.16
C GLY A 118 -11.07 -2.79 7.69
N LEU A 119 -11.04 -3.20 6.43
CA LEU A 119 -9.85 -3.72 5.77
C LEU A 119 -9.11 -2.61 5.02
N THR A 120 -7.79 -2.56 5.16
CA THR A 120 -6.92 -1.79 4.27
C THR A 120 -5.97 -2.75 3.56
N ILE A 121 -5.85 -2.62 2.25
CA ILE A 121 -4.86 -3.38 1.48
C ILE A 121 -3.76 -2.42 1.07
N SER A 122 -2.55 -2.69 1.51
CA SER A 122 -1.35 -1.85 1.35
C SER A 122 -0.14 -2.72 0.96
N GLY A 123 1.06 -2.32 1.35
CA GLY A 123 2.30 -3.07 1.18
C GLY A 123 3.14 -2.60 0.02
N GLY A 124 3.44 -3.43 -0.92
CA GLY A 124 4.03 -3.04 -2.19
C GLY A 124 3.04 -2.21 -3.01
N UNK A 125 2.03 -2.58 -3.96
CA UNK A 125 1.33 -2.10 -4.50
C UNK A 125 0.52 -2.87 -4.55
N PRO A 126 -0.64 -2.79 -3.88
CA PRO A 126 -1.73 -3.77 -3.93
C PRO A 126 -2.18 -4.14 -5.33
N LEU A 127 -2.19 -3.16 -6.19
CA LEU A 127 -2.62 -3.35 -7.59
C LEU A 127 -1.63 -4.17 -8.43
N PHE A 128 -0.51 -4.58 -7.84
CA PHE A 128 0.44 -5.48 -8.50
C PHE A 128 -0.17 -6.88 -8.65
N GLN A 129 -0.90 -7.34 -7.63
CA GLN A 129 -1.60 -8.62 -7.61
C GLN A 129 -3.11 -8.39 -7.76
N ILE A 130 -3.51 -7.67 -8.81
CA ILE A 130 -4.87 -7.12 -8.98
C ILE A 130 -5.97 -8.19 -9.01
N ALA A 131 -5.72 -9.37 -9.59
CA ALA A 131 -6.73 -10.44 -9.68
C ALA A 131 -7.19 -10.88 -8.28
N PHE A 132 -6.26 -11.02 -7.37
CA PHE A 132 -6.55 -11.34 -5.98
C PHE A 132 -7.25 -10.19 -5.24
N UNK A 133 -6.70 -8.95 -5.39
CA UNK A 133 -7.20 -7.91 -4.79
C UNK A 133 -8.55 -7.76 -5.05
N ARG A 134 -9.06 -7.89 -6.32
CA ARG A 134 -10.47 -7.78 -6.74
C ARG A 134 -11.41 -8.70 -5.96
N ARG A 135 -11.03 -9.95 -5.87
CA ARG A 135 -11.86 -10.96 -5.20
C ARG A 135 -11.99 -10.65 -3.71
N VAL A 136 -10.86 -10.33 -3.04
CA VAL A 136 -10.90 -9.97 -1.62
C VAL A 136 -11.78 -8.73 -1.39
N LEU A 137 -11.55 -7.66 -2.18
CA LEU A 137 -12.33 -6.42 -2.04
C LEU A 137 -13.82 -6.70 -2.20
N LYS A 138 -14.19 -7.41 -3.28
CA LYS A 138 -15.60 -7.71 -3.54
C LYS A 138 -16.23 -8.49 -2.38
N GLU A 139 -15.64 -9.59 -1.95
CA GLU A 139 -16.22 -10.45 -0.92
C GLU A 139 -16.26 -9.77 0.47
N VAL A 140 -15.29 -8.91 0.75
CA VAL A 140 -15.22 -8.15 2.01
C VAL A 140 -16.27 -7.03 2.00
N HIS A 141 -16.36 -6.30 0.88
CA HIS A 141 -17.35 -5.23 0.68
C HIS A 141 -18.78 -5.80 0.70
N ASP A 142 -19.03 -6.91 0.00
CA ASP A 142 -20.33 -7.59 0.02
C ASP A 142 -20.73 -8.05 1.44
N ALA A 143 -19.75 -8.31 2.29
CA ALA A 143 -20.00 -8.64 3.69
C ALA A 143 -20.29 -7.41 4.56
N GLY A 144 -20.32 -6.21 3.99
CA GLY A 144 -20.59 -4.95 4.71
C GLY A 144 -19.43 -4.52 5.60
N ILE A 145 -18.19 -4.78 5.15
CA ILE A 145 -16.97 -4.33 5.83
C ILE A 145 -16.33 -3.24 4.96
N HIS A 146 -16.03 -2.10 5.55
CA HIS A 146 -15.42 -0.96 4.87
C HIS A 146 -14.05 -1.35 4.29
N THR A 147 -13.83 -1.03 3.02
CA THR A 147 -12.64 -1.41 2.26
C THR A 147 -11.83 -0.17 1.84
N THR A 148 -10.52 -0.27 2.03
CA THR A 148 -9.59 0.79 1.67
C THR A 148 -8.41 0.19 0.89
N ILE A 149 -7.92 0.91 -0.11
CA ILE A 149 -6.63 0.59 -0.73
C ILE A 149 -5.66 1.73 -0.47
N ASP A 150 -4.41 1.37 -0.20
CA ASP A 150 -3.30 2.31 -0.01
C ASP A 150 -2.35 2.14 -1.19
N THR A 151 -2.22 3.17 -2.02
CA THR A 151 -1.56 3.03 -3.32
C THR A 151 -0.91 4.34 -3.78
N SER A 152 0.16 4.21 -4.56
CA SER A 152 0.73 5.36 -5.29
C SER A 152 -0.10 5.77 -6.51
N GLY A 153 -1.14 5.01 -6.87
CA GLY A 153 -1.89 5.26 -8.09
C GLY A 153 -1.21 4.79 -9.38
N PHE A 154 0.07 4.45 -9.35
CA PHE A 154 0.85 4.12 -10.55
C PHE A 154 0.23 3.00 -11.40
N LEU A 155 -0.41 2.03 -10.75
CA LEU A 155 -1.12 0.94 -11.43
C LEU A 155 -2.64 1.15 -11.42
N GLY A 156 -3.12 2.38 -11.23
CA GLY A 156 -4.55 2.71 -11.15
C GLY A 156 -5.36 2.29 -12.38
N SER A 157 -4.71 2.31 -13.55
CA SER A 157 -5.35 1.86 -14.80
C SER A 157 -5.75 0.38 -14.79
N ARG A 158 -5.21 -0.43 -13.87
CA ARG A 158 -5.57 -1.84 -13.73
C ARG A 158 -6.94 -2.05 -13.07
N LEU A 159 -7.44 -1.05 -12.32
CA LEU A 159 -8.78 -1.12 -11.71
C LEU A 159 -9.83 -0.84 -12.79
N ARG A 160 -10.82 -1.69 -12.88
CA ARG A 160 -12.01 -1.46 -13.69
C ARG A 160 -12.99 -0.60 -12.89
N ASP A 161 -14.01 -0.05 -13.53
CA ASP A 161 -15.00 0.77 -12.80
C ASP A 161 -15.74 -0.07 -11.76
N GLU A 162 -16.12 -1.30 -12.11
CA GLU A 162 -16.76 -2.24 -11.18
C GLU A 162 -15.88 -2.61 -9.97
N ASP A 163 -14.55 -2.54 -10.10
CA ASP A 163 -13.64 -2.78 -8.99
C ASP A 163 -13.70 -1.60 -8.00
N LEU A 164 -13.85 -0.37 -8.53
CA LEU A 164 -13.92 0.85 -7.71
C LEU A 164 -15.21 0.88 -6.87
N ASP A 165 -16.29 0.21 -7.31
CA ASP A 165 -17.51 0.09 -6.52
C ASP A 165 -17.30 -0.68 -5.21
N ASN A 166 -16.28 -1.55 -5.16
CA ASN A 166 -15.95 -2.35 -3.98
C ASN A 166 -14.86 -1.71 -3.11
N ILE A 167 -14.54 -0.43 -3.34
CA ILE A 167 -13.55 0.33 -2.57
C ILE A 167 -14.26 1.55 -2.00
N ASP A 168 -14.29 1.68 -0.66
CA ASP A 168 -14.93 2.81 0.00
C ASP A 168 -14.01 4.03 0.08
N LEU A 169 -12.69 3.80 0.19
CA LEU A 169 -11.71 4.88 0.36
C LEU A 169 -10.39 4.52 -0.34
N VAL A 170 -9.77 5.51 -0.94
CA VAL A 170 -8.41 5.36 -1.49
C VAL A 170 -7.45 6.24 -0.69
N LEU A 171 -6.41 5.65 -0.11
CA LEU A 171 -5.26 6.39 0.42
C LEU A 171 -4.30 6.53 -0.76
N LEU A 172 -4.17 7.75 -1.27
CA LEU A 172 -3.39 8.01 -2.48
C LEU A 172 -2.09 8.74 -2.13
N ASP A 173 -0.97 8.06 -2.31
CA ASP A 173 0.36 8.64 -2.14
C ASP A 173 0.73 9.50 -3.35
N VAL A 174 0.76 10.80 -3.20
CA VAL A 174 1.31 11.71 -4.22
C VAL A 174 2.76 12.00 -3.82
N LYS A 175 3.71 11.29 -4.41
CA LYS A 175 5.09 11.27 -3.93
C LYS A 175 5.91 12.50 -4.36
N SER A 176 5.42 13.27 -5.34
CA SER A 176 6.01 14.52 -5.82
C SER A 176 5.02 15.22 -6.75
N GLY A 177 5.19 16.54 -6.92
CA GLY A 177 4.38 17.34 -7.84
C GLY A 177 5.07 17.66 -9.16
N ASP A 178 6.30 17.19 -9.35
CA ASP A 178 7.02 17.37 -10.61
C ASP A 178 7.65 16.05 -11.06
N GLU A 179 7.79 15.89 -12.36
CA GLU A 179 8.25 14.64 -12.99
C GLU A 179 9.67 14.28 -12.58
N GLU A 180 10.58 15.26 -12.52
CA GLU A 180 12.00 15.00 -12.21
C GLU A 180 12.15 14.46 -10.79
N THR A 181 11.52 15.13 -9.81
CA THR A 181 11.56 14.68 -8.41
C THR A 181 10.83 13.34 -8.26
N TYR A 182 9.67 13.17 -8.93
CA TYR A 182 8.93 11.91 -8.87
C TYR A 182 9.80 10.75 -9.38
N GLN A 183 10.47 10.94 -10.52
CA GLN A 183 11.35 9.92 -11.09
C GLN A 183 12.55 9.64 -10.18
N ARG A 184 13.12 10.70 -9.59
CA ARG A 184 14.22 10.58 -8.63
C ARG A 184 13.80 9.77 -7.40
N VAL A 185 12.59 10.05 -6.87
CA VAL A 185 12.03 9.36 -5.69
C VAL A 185 11.69 7.90 -6.01
N THR A 186 10.98 7.64 -7.11
CA THR A 186 10.25 6.38 -7.34
C THR A 186 10.83 5.49 -8.44
N ARG A 187 11.67 6.05 -9.31
CA ARG A 187 12.17 5.46 -10.57
C ARG A 187 11.02 5.22 -11.57
N ARG A 188 9.93 5.97 -11.46
CA ARG A 188 8.75 5.86 -12.35
C ARG A 188 8.25 7.25 -12.73
N GLN A 189 7.35 7.29 -13.71
CA GLN A 189 6.71 8.51 -14.21
C GLN A 189 5.56 8.92 -13.27
N LEU A 190 5.33 10.22 -13.14
CA LEU A 190 4.27 10.81 -12.33
C LEU A 190 2.89 10.64 -12.99
N GLN A 191 2.81 10.73 -14.33
CA GLN A 191 1.55 10.81 -15.05
C GLN A 191 0.51 9.74 -14.64
N PRO A 192 0.87 8.43 -14.50
CA PRO A 192 -0.13 7.43 -14.09
C PRO A 192 -0.80 7.73 -12.74
N THR A 193 -0.07 8.34 -11.79
CA THR A 193 -0.64 8.78 -10.50
C THR A 193 -1.66 9.90 -10.72
N LEU A 194 -1.33 10.87 -11.59
CA LEU A 194 -2.23 11.98 -11.92
C LEU A 194 -3.50 11.46 -12.62
N ASP A 195 -3.35 10.60 -13.62
CA ASP A 195 -4.48 10.00 -14.34
C ASP A 195 -5.43 9.28 -13.38
N PHE A 196 -4.86 8.58 -12.40
CA PHE A 196 -5.67 7.85 -11.41
C PHE A 196 -6.39 8.84 -10.47
N GLY A 197 -5.71 9.87 -9.99
CA GLY A 197 -6.33 10.92 -9.17
C GLY A 197 -7.46 11.63 -9.91
N ASP A 198 -7.22 11.99 -11.17
CA ASP A 198 -8.24 12.63 -12.02
C ASP A 198 -9.46 11.71 -12.21
N ARG A 199 -9.23 10.40 -12.43
CA ARG A 199 -10.31 9.41 -12.54
C ARG A 199 -11.12 9.30 -11.23
N LEU A 200 -10.45 9.22 -10.08
CA LEU A 200 -11.13 9.16 -8.78
C LEU A 200 -11.98 10.42 -8.54
N ASN A 201 -11.44 11.59 -8.92
CA ASN A 201 -12.16 12.85 -8.80
C ASN A 201 -13.40 12.87 -9.70
N ALA A 202 -13.27 12.39 -10.93
CA ALA A 202 -14.36 12.39 -11.91
C ALA A 202 -15.56 11.55 -11.43
N ILE A 203 -15.31 10.47 -10.67
CA ILE A 203 -16.38 9.61 -10.14
C ILE A 203 -16.76 9.93 -8.69
N GLY A 204 -16.13 10.95 -8.08
CA GLY A 204 -16.41 11.35 -6.69
C GLY A 204 -15.98 10.30 -5.65
N LYS A 205 -14.97 9.48 -5.94
CA LYS A 205 -14.49 8.45 -5.01
C LYS A 205 -13.76 9.12 -3.84
N PRO A 206 -14.10 8.83 -2.56
CA PRO A 206 -13.39 9.39 -1.42
C PRO A 206 -11.89 9.08 -1.44
N VAL A 207 -11.08 10.11 -1.18
CA VAL A 207 -9.62 9.99 -1.19
C VAL A 207 -9.03 10.69 0.03
N TRP A 208 -8.07 10.04 0.69
CA TRP A 208 -7.13 10.68 1.59
C TRP A 208 -5.79 10.75 0.88
N ILE A 209 -5.22 11.93 0.79
CA ILE A 209 -3.91 12.14 0.15
C ILE A 209 -2.81 11.94 1.18
N ARG A 210 -1.73 11.27 0.79
CA ARG A 210 -0.52 11.12 1.61
C ARG A 210 0.66 11.75 0.90
N PHE A 211 1.38 12.60 1.62
CA PHE A 211 2.60 13.24 1.14
C PHE A 211 3.69 13.15 2.21
N VAL A 212 4.83 12.54 1.87
CA VAL A 212 5.96 12.38 2.80
C VAL A 212 6.97 13.51 2.58
N VAL A 213 7.25 14.26 3.66
CA VAL A 213 8.22 15.36 3.66
C VAL A 213 9.60 14.78 3.97
N VAL A 214 10.45 14.69 2.95
CA VAL A 214 11.82 14.16 3.05
C VAL A 214 12.80 15.30 2.80
N PRO A 215 13.57 15.74 3.83
CA PRO A 215 14.51 16.84 3.66
C PRO A 215 15.51 16.62 2.53
N GLY A 216 15.62 17.59 1.63
CA GLY A 216 16.50 17.56 0.48
C GLY A 216 16.00 16.71 -0.68
N LEU A 217 14.82 16.13 -0.58
CA LEU A 217 14.28 15.26 -1.64
C LEU A 217 12.89 15.71 -2.10
N THR A 218 11.91 15.81 -1.18
CA THR A 218 10.54 16.18 -1.54
C THR A 218 10.10 17.53 -0.96
N ASP A 219 10.91 18.15 -0.12
CA ASP A 219 10.56 19.31 0.70
C ASP A 219 10.81 20.69 0.05
N SER A 220 11.27 20.74 -1.22
CA SER A 220 11.46 22.03 -1.88
C SER A 220 10.11 22.76 -2.00
N ALA A 221 10.14 24.10 -1.81
CA ALA A 221 8.93 24.93 -1.87
C ALA A 221 8.17 24.73 -3.19
N GLU A 222 8.90 24.61 -4.28
CA GLU A 222 8.32 24.40 -5.62
C GLU A 222 7.58 23.04 -5.68
N ASN A 223 8.23 21.96 -5.23
CA ASN A 223 7.62 20.62 -5.26
C ASN A 223 6.36 20.59 -4.37
N VAL A 224 6.44 21.17 -3.17
CA VAL A 224 5.31 21.21 -2.23
C VAL A 224 4.13 21.97 -2.85
N GLU A 225 4.40 23.14 -3.46
CA GLU A 225 3.37 23.95 -4.14
C GLU A 225 2.74 23.17 -5.31
N ASN A 226 3.57 22.44 -6.07
CA ASN A 226 3.08 21.63 -7.19
C ASN A 226 2.17 20.50 -6.70
N VAL A 227 2.58 19.77 -5.63
CA VAL A 227 1.73 18.72 -5.03
C VAL A 227 0.41 19.31 -4.54
N ALA A 228 0.46 20.45 -3.81
CA ALA A 228 -0.73 21.08 -3.27
C ALA A 228 -1.67 21.56 -4.42
N SER A 229 -1.11 22.05 -5.51
CA SER A 229 -1.88 22.48 -6.69
C SER A 229 -2.54 21.29 -7.41
N ILE A 230 -1.83 20.16 -7.52
CA ILE A 230 -2.40 18.90 -8.05
C ILE A 230 -3.58 18.46 -7.19
N VAL A 231 -3.38 18.37 -5.87
CA VAL A 231 -4.39 17.89 -4.93
C VAL A 231 -5.61 18.82 -4.90
N ALA A 232 -5.39 20.13 -5.04
CA ALA A 232 -6.48 21.12 -5.08
C ALA A 232 -7.43 20.89 -6.26
N ARG A 233 -6.96 20.32 -7.37
CA ARG A 233 -7.84 19.96 -8.50
C ARG A 233 -8.86 18.87 -8.11
N TRP A 234 -8.49 18.01 -7.13
CA TRP A 234 -9.31 16.90 -6.65
C TRP A 234 -10.07 17.24 -5.36
N LYS A 235 -10.15 18.51 -5.00
CA LYS A 235 -10.73 18.97 -3.74
C LYS A 235 -12.15 18.45 -3.47
N SER A 236 -12.93 18.19 -4.54
CA SER A 236 -14.32 17.75 -4.39
C SER A 236 -14.47 16.35 -3.78
N ASN A 237 -13.43 15.51 -3.87
CA ASN A 237 -13.46 14.15 -3.33
C ASN A 237 -12.33 13.85 -2.35
N VAL A 238 -11.40 14.80 -2.15
CA VAL A 238 -10.34 14.66 -1.14
C VAL A 238 -10.91 15.03 0.23
N GLU A 239 -10.99 14.05 1.12
CA GLU A 239 -11.50 14.26 2.49
C GLU A 239 -10.44 14.79 3.44
N ARG A 240 -9.16 14.43 3.19
CA ARG A 240 -8.03 14.93 4.00
C ARG A 240 -6.71 14.79 3.28
N VAL A 241 -5.75 15.58 3.73
CA VAL A 241 -4.34 15.46 3.33
C VAL A 241 -3.53 15.11 4.58
N GLU A 242 -2.78 14.02 4.52
CA GLU A 242 -1.86 13.60 5.58
C GLU A 242 -0.43 13.96 5.17
N VAL A 243 0.14 14.96 5.83
CA VAL A 243 1.52 15.38 5.60
C VAL A 243 2.40 14.63 6.62
N LEU A 244 3.12 13.65 6.12
CA LEU A 244 3.85 12.68 6.95
C LEU A 244 5.34 13.05 7.02
N PRO A 245 5.89 13.25 8.22
CA PRO A 245 7.33 13.47 8.34
C PRO A 245 8.11 12.19 8.03
N PHE A 246 9.16 12.33 7.25
CA PHE A 246 10.09 11.24 6.99
C PHE A 246 10.74 10.77 8.29
N HIS A 247 10.96 9.46 8.42
CA HIS A 247 11.77 8.87 9.48
C HIS A 247 12.56 7.65 8.96
N ASN A 248 13.63 7.32 9.63
CA ASN A 248 14.61 6.33 9.19
C ASN A 248 14.34 4.89 9.66
N MET A 249 13.13 4.58 10.08
CA MET A 249 12.81 3.27 10.68
C MET A 249 12.96 2.09 9.71
N GLY A 250 13.01 2.34 8.41
CA GLY A 250 13.22 1.29 7.41
C GLY A 250 14.67 0.92 7.15
N LYS A 251 15.64 1.64 7.73
CA LYS A 251 17.07 1.49 7.42
C LYS A 251 17.57 0.05 7.54
N ASP A 252 17.26 -0.61 8.65
CA ASP A 252 17.73 -1.97 8.92
C ASP A 252 17.23 -2.98 7.87
N LYS A 253 16.03 -2.75 7.30
CA LYS A 253 15.50 -3.60 6.23
C LYS A 253 16.30 -3.45 4.94
N TRP A 254 16.69 -2.21 4.60
CA TRP A 254 17.52 -1.96 3.41
C TRP A 254 18.88 -2.66 3.55
N GLU A 255 19.51 -2.53 4.73
CA GLU A 255 20.78 -3.18 5.04
C GLU A 255 20.65 -4.70 4.97
N GLY A 256 19.57 -5.25 5.55
CA GLY A 256 19.30 -6.69 5.55
C GLY A 256 19.07 -7.29 4.14
N LEU A 257 18.75 -6.43 3.17
CA LEU A 257 18.55 -6.83 1.77
C LEU A 257 19.77 -6.57 0.88
N ASP A 258 20.89 -6.14 1.47
CA ASP A 258 22.09 -5.69 0.74
C ASP A 258 21.78 -4.59 -0.29
N MET A 259 20.78 -3.73 0.02
CA MET A 259 20.37 -2.62 -0.85
C MET A 259 20.93 -1.30 -0.34
N THR A 260 21.40 -0.45 -1.24
CA THR A 260 21.88 0.88 -0.87
C THR A 260 20.72 1.76 -0.41
N TYR A 261 20.80 2.24 0.84
CA TYR A 261 19.82 3.18 1.39
C TYR A 261 20.38 4.60 1.30
N HIS A 262 19.97 5.33 0.27
CA HIS A 262 20.49 6.68 -0.01
C HIS A 262 20.14 7.72 1.06
N LEU A 263 19.15 7.42 1.92
CA LEU A 263 18.69 8.33 2.97
C LEU A 263 19.18 7.95 4.37
N ALA A 264 20.23 7.09 4.45
CA ALA A 264 20.74 6.58 5.73
C ALA A 264 21.08 7.70 6.74
N ASP A 265 21.61 8.81 6.24
CA ASP A 265 22.04 9.95 7.06
C ASP A 265 21.04 11.13 7.05
N THR A 266 19.91 10.97 6.34
CA THR A 266 18.88 12.01 6.29
C THR A 266 18.14 12.05 7.63
N LYS A 267 18.12 13.22 8.25
CA LYS A 267 17.41 13.43 9.51
C LYS A 267 15.92 13.67 9.24
N PRO A 268 15.04 13.27 10.14
CA PRO A 268 13.63 13.65 10.03
C PRO A 268 13.47 15.18 9.94
N PRO A 269 12.46 15.67 9.22
CA PRO A 269 12.20 17.11 9.17
C PRO A 269 11.81 17.63 10.56
N LYS A 270 12.07 18.89 10.82
CA LYS A 270 11.64 19.52 12.07
C LYS A 270 10.11 19.71 12.04
N PRO A 271 9.45 19.66 13.20
CA PRO A 271 8.00 19.89 13.25
C PRO A 271 7.55 21.18 12.56
N GLU A 272 8.32 22.26 12.75
CA GLU A 272 8.02 23.56 12.13
C GLU A 272 8.11 23.53 10.59
N ASP A 273 8.95 22.69 10.02
CA ASP A 273 9.06 22.56 8.57
C ASP A 273 7.91 21.71 8.00
N VAL A 274 7.48 20.68 8.72
CA VAL A 274 6.28 19.91 8.38
C VAL A 274 5.05 20.82 8.42
N GLU A 275 4.96 21.69 9.43
CA GLU A 275 3.82 22.60 9.59
C GLU A 275 3.76 23.63 8.44
N LYS A 276 4.91 24.13 7.97
CA LYS A 276 4.95 25.00 6.78
C LYS A 276 4.38 24.28 5.55
N VAL A 277 4.71 23.01 5.39
CA VAL A 277 4.15 22.19 4.29
C VAL A 277 2.64 22.07 4.44
N ARG A 278 2.15 21.78 5.64
CA ARG A 278 0.70 21.72 5.91
C ARG A 278 0.00 23.03 5.55
N ASP A 279 0.63 24.17 5.86
CA ASP A 279 0.07 25.49 5.58
C ASP A 279 -0.11 25.74 4.07
N VAL A 280 0.79 25.20 3.22
CA VAL A 280 0.64 25.30 1.77
C VAL A 280 -0.64 24.59 1.30
N PHE A 281 -0.90 23.39 1.81
CA PHE A 281 -2.12 22.66 1.49
C PHE A 281 -3.37 23.36 2.06
N ARG A 282 -3.30 23.86 3.29
CA ARG A 282 -4.42 24.63 3.90
C ARG A 282 -4.75 25.86 3.09
N ALA A 283 -3.74 26.57 2.54
CA ALA A 283 -3.93 27.75 1.71
C ALA A 283 -4.70 27.43 0.41
N LYS A 284 -4.72 26.17 -0.03
CA LYS A 284 -5.56 25.70 -1.15
C LYS A 284 -6.97 25.32 -0.70
N GLY A 285 -7.29 25.45 0.59
CA GLY A 285 -8.59 25.12 1.16
C GLY A 285 -8.80 23.63 1.39
N LEU A 286 -7.73 22.88 1.62
CA LEU A 286 -7.77 21.44 1.91
C LEU A 286 -7.74 21.21 3.43
N GLU A 287 -8.37 20.13 3.89
CA GLU A 287 -8.30 19.70 5.29
C GLU A 287 -6.99 18.92 5.48
N VAL A 288 -6.14 19.32 6.46
CA VAL A 288 -4.75 18.84 6.55
C VAL A 288 -4.42 18.39 7.97
N TYR A 289 -3.76 17.25 8.08
CA TYR A 289 -3.31 16.62 9.32
C TYR A 289 -1.80 16.39 9.36
#